data_e7b3f99201a83829bc9c9d5ddc5d9fa5
#
_entry.id   e7b3f99201a83829bc9c9d5ddc5d9fa5
#
_cell.length_a   1.000
_cell.length_b   1.000
_cell.length_c   1.000
_cell.angle_alpha   90.00
_cell.angle_beta   90.00
_cell.angle_gamma   90.00
#
_symmetry.space_group_name_H-M   'P 1'
#
loop_
_entity.id
_entity.type
_entity.pdbx_description
1 polymer ?
#
loop_
_entity_poly.entity_id
_entity_poly.type
_entity_poly.pdbx_seq_one_letter_code
_entity_poly.pdbx_strand_id
1 'polypeptide(L)'
;MQAAGVAPAAAERAGAPGAAGSRRPGRPRSERADQAIIDAALSLFAESGPDGLCIERVAARAGVGKATIDRRWPGKEDLLLAAIAAVKVPLPEPAGQSVRADLVDLLDSMCQSAADPRLARQAALLLGEGAKYPRLMARYRETVVEPRREVFRSVLRRGVASGELRADTDIEAALFMLIGAVVARSRHELDRIPPGYTERVVGELLQGLAPRQDTAGAG
;
A
#
# COMPACT_ATOMS: atom_id res chain seq x y z
N MET A 1 -71.38 35.43 38.08
CA MET A 1 -72.28 35.90 37.00
C MET A 1 -71.58 35.50 35.69
N GLN A 2 -72.09 34.44 35.16
CA GLN A 2 -72.72 34.35 33.84
C GLN A 2 -71.76 34.60 32.69
N ALA A 3 -71.62 33.83 31.73
CA ALA A 3 -72.29 32.68 31.14
C ALA A 3 -71.77 32.59 29.72
N ALA A 4 -71.71 31.38 29.28
CA ALA A 4 -72.04 30.92 27.96
C ALA A 4 -71.19 31.48 26.77
N GLY A 5 -70.75 30.73 25.87
CA GLY A 5 -71.14 29.49 25.26
C GLY A 5 -70.71 29.48 23.85
N VAL A 6 -70.69 28.32 23.32
CA VAL A 6 -70.82 27.99 21.90
C VAL A 6 -69.53 27.72 21.09
N ALA A 7 -69.26 26.43 20.89
CA ALA A 7 -68.69 25.87 19.68
C ALA A 7 -69.76 25.78 18.60
N PRO A 8 -69.55 25.28 17.35
CA PRO A 8 -68.40 24.66 16.69
C PRO A 8 -68.20 25.11 15.20
N ALA A 9 -67.19 24.61 14.51
CA ALA A 9 -67.16 24.12 13.14
C ALA A 9 -65.71 23.83 12.72
N ALA A 10 -65.39 22.62 12.52
CA ALA A 10 -65.39 21.79 11.30
C ALA A 10 -64.30 22.17 10.30
N ALA A 11 -63.41 21.23 10.18
CA ALA A 11 -62.75 20.70 8.99
C ALA A 11 -61.84 21.63 8.16
N GLU A 12 -60.55 21.29 8.15
CA GLU A 12 -59.99 20.90 6.86
C GLU A 12 -58.67 20.18 7.03
N ARG A 13 -58.60 18.97 6.46
CA ARG A 13 -57.42 18.14 6.41
C ARG A 13 -56.53 18.67 5.31
N ALA A 14 -55.30 19.07 5.64
CA ALA A 14 -54.24 19.20 4.66
C ALA A 14 -53.13 18.24 5.04
N GLY A 15 -52.95 17.22 4.20
CA GLY A 15 -51.95 16.18 4.36
C GLY A 15 -50.55 16.74 4.30
N ALA A 16 -49.73 16.35 5.28
CA ALA A 16 -48.30 16.54 5.24
C ALA A 16 -47.69 15.63 4.15
N PRO A 17 -46.85 16.13 3.25
CA PRO A 17 -46.09 15.28 2.35
C PRO A 17 -45.02 14.55 3.17
N GLY A 18 -45.04 13.23 3.07
CA GLY A 18 -44.06 12.36 3.69
C GLY A 18 -42.62 12.75 3.39
N ALA A 19 -41.85 12.95 4.42
CA ALA A 19 -40.42 13.07 4.32
C ALA A 19 -39.86 11.77 3.74
N ALA A 20 -39.55 11.81 2.44
CA ALA A 20 -38.75 10.79 1.78
C ALA A 20 -37.38 10.76 2.45
N GLY A 21 -37.19 9.82 3.35
CA GLY A 21 -35.92 9.57 3.96
C GLY A 21 -34.88 9.26 2.89
N SER A 22 -33.99 10.19 2.62
CA SER A 22 -32.82 9.95 1.78
C SER A 22 -31.99 8.88 2.45
N ARG A 23 -32.09 7.65 1.95
CA ARG A 23 -31.15 6.57 2.28
C ARG A 23 -29.76 7.01 1.85
N ARG A 24 -28.95 7.47 2.77
CA ARG A 24 -27.52 7.65 2.54
C ARG A 24 -26.94 6.31 2.12
N PRO A 25 -26.23 6.23 0.97
CA PRO A 25 -25.64 4.97 0.49
C PRO A 25 -24.62 4.45 1.51
N GLY A 26 -24.80 3.20 1.90
CA GLY A 26 -24.06 2.52 2.95
C GLY A 26 -22.56 2.37 2.73
N ARG A 27 -21.78 3.27 3.29
CA ARG A 27 -20.32 3.18 3.40
C ARG A 27 -19.82 1.93 4.16
N PRO A 28 -20.42 1.48 5.31
CA PRO A 28 -19.85 0.38 6.09
C PRO A 28 -19.97 -1.02 5.48
N ARG A 29 -21.03 -1.31 4.70
CA ARG A 29 -21.23 -2.63 4.05
C ARG A 29 -20.32 -2.83 2.85
N SER A 30 -20.01 -1.76 2.12
CA SER A 30 -19.14 -1.81 0.96
C SER A 30 -17.70 -2.10 1.36
N GLU A 31 -17.16 -1.42 2.37
CA GLU A 31 -15.79 -1.59 2.86
C GLU A 31 -15.54 -2.99 3.45
N ARG A 32 -16.51 -3.53 4.22
CA ARG A 32 -16.43 -4.90 4.74
C ARG A 32 -16.44 -5.95 3.63
N ALA A 33 -17.28 -5.75 2.61
CA ALA A 33 -17.30 -6.66 1.47
C ALA A 33 -16.01 -6.58 0.66
N ASP A 34 -15.44 -5.40 0.48
CA ASP A 34 -14.17 -5.20 -0.21
C ASP A 34 -13.03 -5.88 0.54
N GLN A 35 -12.96 -5.72 1.86
CA GLN A 35 -11.96 -6.39 2.68
C GLN A 35 -12.10 -7.92 2.61
N ALA A 36 -13.31 -8.46 2.71
CA ALA A 36 -13.55 -9.89 2.61
C ALA A 36 -13.13 -10.45 1.23
N ILE A 37 -13.38 -9.71 0.15
CA ILE A 37 -12.96 -10.09 -1.20
C ILE A 37 -11.43 -10.08 -1.31
N ILE A 38 -10.77 -9.05 -0.80
CA ILE A 38 -9.31 -8.92 -0.77
C ILE A 38 -8.68 -10.08 0.02
N ASP A 39 -9.17 -10.37 1.23
CA ASP A 39 -8.67 -11.45 2.07
C ASP A 39 -8.86 -12.83 1.40
N ALA A 40 -10.02 -13.05 0.76
CA ALA A 40 -10.29 -14.27 0.02
C ALA A 40 -9.35 -14.43 -1.20
N ALA A 41 -9.11 -13.35 -1.94
CA ALA A 41 -8.21 -13.36 -3.09
C ALA A 41 -6.77 -13.67 -2.66
N LEU A 42 -6.28 -13.05 -1.59
CA LEU A 42 -4.95 -13.30 -1.04
C LEU A 42 -4.78 -14.72 -0.54
N SER A 43 -5.80 -15.25 0.15
CA SER A 43 -5.78 -16.64 0.64
C SER A 43 -5.70 -17.63 -0.50
N LEU A 44 -6.53 -17.46 -1.54
CA LEU A 44 -6.53 -18.31 -2.73
C LEU A 44 -5.21 -18.20 -3.51
N PHE A 45 -4.67 -17.00 -3.63
CA PHE A 45 -3.37 -16.80 -4.23
C PHE A 45 -2.25 -17.50 -3.46
N ALA A 46 -2.26 -17.43 -2.13
CA ALA A 46 -1.29 -18.11 -1.29
C ALA A 46 -1.39 -19.65 -1.34
N GLU A 47 -2.61 -20.17 -1.54
CA GLU A 47 -2.89 -21.62 -1.62
C GLU A 47 -2.51 -22.22 -2.98
N SER A 48 -2.80 -21.51 -4.06
CA SER A 48 -2.87 -22.11 -5.41
C SER A 48 -2.18 -21.25 -6.49
N GLY A 49 -1.49 -20.18 -6.12
CA GLY A 49 -0.88 -19.25 -7.06
C GLY A 49 -1.89 -18.47 -7.92
N PRO A 50 -1.41 -17.75 -8.94
CA PRO A 50 -2.28 -16.97 -9.84
C PRO A 50 -3.26 -17.83 -10.65
N ASP A 51 -2.89 -19.07 -10.99
CA ASP A 51 -3.74 -19.99 -11.74
C ASP A 51 -4.91 -20.52 -10.93
N GLY A 52 -4.71 -20.73 -9.64
CA GLY A 52 -5.75 -21.17 -8.73
C GLY A 52 -6.74 -20.10 -8.33
N LEU A 53 -6.47 -18.84 -8.67
CA LEU A 53 -7.36 -17.72 -8.42
C LEU A 53 -8.41 -17.63 -9.53
N CYS A 54 -9.68 -17.81 -9.17
CA CYS A 54 -10.81 -17.50 -10.04
C CYS A 54 -11.87 -16.70 -9.28
N ILE A 55 -12.59 -15.85 -9.99
CA ILE A 55 -13.56 -14.91 -9.39
C ILE A 55 -14.66 -15.66 -8.64
N GLU A 56 -15.09 -16.81 -9.16
CA GLU A 56 -16.13 -17.65 -8.53
C GLU A 56 -15.68 -18.21 -7.18
N ARG A 57 -14.43 -18.67 -7.08
CA ARG A 57 -13.86 -19.14 -5.80
C ARG A 57 -13.69 -18.01 -4.80
N VAL A 58 -13.28 -16.83 -5.27
CA VAL A 58 -13.16 -15.64 -4.43
C VAL A 58 -14.55 -15.24 -3.91
N ALA A 59 -15.55 -15.17 -4.78
CA ALA A 59 -16.93 -14.83 -4.41
C ALA A 59 -17.50 -15.79 -3.37
N ALA A 60 -17.32 -17.09 -3.58
CA ALA A 60 -17.77 -18.11 -2.64
C ALA A 60 -17.08 -17.98 -1.27
N ARG A 61 -15.75 -17.76 -1.24
CA ARG A 61 -14.98 -17.63 0.00
C ARG A 61 -15.29 -16.32 0.74
N ALA A 62 -15.50 -15.23 0.01
CA ALA A 62 -15.87 -13.94 0.58
C ALA A 62 -17.34 -13.81 0.98
N GLY A 63 -18.19 -14.80 0.64
CA GLY A 63 -19.63 -14.75 0.91
C GLY A 63 -20.37 -13.67 0.14
N VAL A 64 -19.93 -13.33 -1.08
CA VAL A 64 -20.52 -12.29 -1.93
C VAL A 64 -20.95 -12.85 -3.29
N GLY A 65 -21.86 -12.16 -3.96
CA GLY A 65 -22.19 -12.49 -5.35
C GLY A 65 -21.06 -12.09 -6.32
N LYS A 66 -20.82 -12.91 -7.37
CA LYS A 66 -19.82 -12.62 -8.42
C LYS A 66 -19.95 -11.21 -8.98
N ALA A 67 -21.17 -10.76 -9.27
CA ALA A 67 -21.43 -9.40 -9.77
C ALA A 67 -20.93 -8.27 -8.85
N THR A 68 -20.74 -8.56 -7.56
CA THR A 68 -20.15 -7.61 -6.61
C THR A 68 -18.66 -7.41 -6.88
N ILE A 69 -17.97 -8.47 -7.28
CA ILE A 69 -16.55 -8.43 -7.65
C ILE A 69 -16.39 -7.79 -9.03
N ASP A 70 -17.13 -8.29 -10.03
CA ASP A 70 -17.03 -7.82 -11.43
C ASP A 70 -17.27 -6.30 -11.58
N ARG A 71 -18.13 -5.72 -10.73
CA ARG A 71 -18.40 -4.28 -10.73
C ARG A 71 -17.18 -3.46 -10.27
N ARG A 72 -16.26 -4.02 -9.47
CA ARG A 72 -15.14 -3.33 -8.85
C ARG A 72 -13.82 -3.63 -9.54
N TRP A 73 -13.64 -4.85 -9.97
CA TRP A 73 -12.42 -5.32 -10.62
C TRP A 73 -12.78 -5.96 -11.96
N PRO A 74 -12.29 -5.41 -13.09
CA PRO A 74 -12.59 -5.90 -14.43
C PRO A 74 -12.16 -7.33 -14.69
N GLY A 75 -11.19 -7.85 -13.91
CA GLY A 75 -10.69 -9.21 -14.06
C GLY A 75 -9.93 -9.72 -12.85
N LYS A 76 -9.57 -11.01 -12.90
CA LYS A 76 -8.84 -11.67 -11.79
C LYS A 76 -7.48 -11.03 -11.50
N GLU A 77 -6.79 -10.54 -12.54
CA GLU A 77 -5.50 -9.86 -12.38
C GLU A 77 -5.65 -8.52 -11.68
N ASP A 78 -6.71 -7.76 -12.02
CA ASP A 78 -7.03 -6.49 -11.37
C ASP A 78 -7.33 -6.67 -9.88
N LEU A 79 -8.12 -7.71 -9.57
CA LEU A 79 -8.41 -8.08 -8.20
C LEU A 79 -7.13 -8.50 -7.44
N LEU A 80 -6.29 -9.32 -8.06
CA LEU A 80 -5.04 -9.77 -7.44
C LEU A 80 -4.09 -8.60 -7.17
N LEU A 81 -3.93 -7.69 -8.13
CA LEU A 81 -3.12 -6.48 -7.94
C LEU A 81 -3.65 -5.60 -6.83
N ALA A 82 -4.96 -5.38 -6.79
CA ALA A 82 -5.61 -4.63 -5.71
C ALA A 82 -5.39 -5.31 -4.35
N ALA A 83 -5.50 -6.63 -4.30
CA ALA A 83 -5.28 -7.42 -3.09
C ALA A 83 -3.83 -7.32 -2.61
N ILE A 84 -2.85 -7.46 -3.50
CA ILE A 84 -1.43 -7.31 -3.17
C ILE A 84 -1.12 -5.88 -2.71
N ALA A 85 -1.72 -4.87 -3.36
CA ALA A 85 -1.53 -3.48 -2.97
C ALA A 85 -2.12 -3.18 -1.58
N ALA A 86 -3.28 -3.75 -1.26
CA ALA A 86 -3.99 -3.53 0.00
C ALA A 86 -3.23 -4.04 1.25
N VAL A 87 -2.38 -5.04 1.09
CA VAL A 87 -1.59 -5.59 2.21
C VAL A 87 -0.20 -4.98 2.33
N LYS A 88 0.24 -4.18 1.36
CA LYS A 88 1.50 -3.46 1.49
C LYS A 88 1.36 -2.37 2.54
N VAL A 89 2.21 -2.42 3.55
CA VAL A 89 2.32 -1.31 4.52
C VAL A 89 2.66 -0.05 3.73
N PRO A 90 1.87 1.03 3.86
CA PRO A 90 2.23 2.31 3.25
C PRO A 90 3.62 2.73 3.69
N LEU A 91 4.42 3.26 2.76
CA LEU A 91 5.65 3.90 3.18
C LEU A 91 5.31 5.19 3.95
N PRO A 92 6.06 5.52 5.02
CA PRO A 92 5.90 6.80 5.69
C PRO A 92 6.21 7.94 4.72
N GLU A 93 5.56 9.07 4.90
CA GLU A 93 5.94 10.29 4.21
C GLU A 93 7.28 10.78 4.78
N PRO A 94 8.29 11.05 3.93
CA PRO A 94 9.57 11.57 4.39
C PRO A 94 9.39 12.88 5.18
N ALA A 95 9.90 12.93 6.40
CA ALA A 95 9.76 14.11 7.26
C ALA A 95 10.57 15.32 6.78
N GLY A 96 11.56 15.09 5.94
CA GLY A 96 12.39 16.13 5.35
C GLY A 96 13.48 16.69 6.27
N GLN A 97 13.69 16.10 7.43
CA GLN A 97 14.68 16.57 8.41
C GLN A 97 16.11 16.24 7.99
N SER A 98 16.36 15.01 7.54
CA SER A 98 17.63 14.59 6.96
C SER A 98 17.41 13.42 6.01
N VAL A 99 18.27 13.30 5.01
CA VAL A 99 18.28 12.15 4.09
C VAL A 99 18.44 10.84 4.85
N ARG A 100 19.33 10.83 5.85
CA ARG A 100 19.60 9.65 6.66
C ARG A 100 18.36 9.16 7.40
N ALA A 101 17.68 10.04 8.12
CA ALA A 101 16.49 9.67 8.90
C ALA A 101 15.37 9.16 8.00
N ASP A 102 15.07 9.88 6.92
CA ASP A 102 14.02 9.49 5.99
C ASP A 102 14.30 8.14 5.31
N LEU A 103 15.56 7.87 4.93
CA LEU A 103 15.92 6.56 4.33
C LEU A 103 15.83 5.41 5.35
N VAL A 104 16.19 5.64 6.61
CA VAL A 104 16.03 4.65 7.68
C VAL A 104 14.56 4.33 7.88
N ASP A 105 13.70 5.33 8.04
CA ASP A 105 12.24 5.14 8.24
C ASP A 105 11.60 4.38 7.07
N LEU A 106 11.99 4.70 5.85
CA LEU A 106 11.52 4.00 4.65
C LEU A 106 11.95 2.53 4.64
N LEU A 107 13.21 2.24 4.98
CA LEU A 107 13.71 0.86 5.05
C LEU A 107 13.09 0.08 6.20
N ASP A 108 12.87 0.70 7.36
CA ASP A 108 12.20 0.09 8.51
C ASP A 108 10.78 -0.33 8.17
N SER A 109 10.03 0.52 7.48
CA SER A 109 8.72 0.17 6.97
C SER A 109 8.75 -1.03 6.01
N MET A 110 9.78 -1.12 5.16
CA MET A 110 9.99 -2.29 4.31
C MET A 110 10.33 -3.55 5.11
N CYS A 111 11.17 -3.44 6.13
CA CYS A 111 11.54 -4.53 7.02
C CYS A 111 10.32 -5.06 7.79
N GLN A 112 9.48 -4.18 8.31
CA GLN A 112 8.22 -4.54 8.97
C GLN A 112 7.30 -5.31 8.02
N SER A 113 7.17 -4.86 6.76
CA SER A 113 6.40 -5.57 5.74
C SER A 113 6.99 -6.95 5.43
N ALA A 114 8.32 -7.08 5.40
CA ALA A 114 8.99 -8.34 5.12
C ALA A 114 8.92 -9.32 6.30
N ALA A 115 8.76 -8.83 7.53
CA ALA A 115 8.62 -9.64 8.74
C ALA A 115 7.22 -10.27 8.89
N ASP A 116 6.21 -9.80 8.15
CA ASP A 116 4.89 -10.42 8.14
C ASP A 116 4.94 -11.72 7.30
N PRO A 117 4.70 -12.91 7.90
CA PRO A 117 4.78 -14.18 7.18
C PRO A 117 3.81 -14.28 6.00
N ARG A 118 2.66 -13.60 6.06
CA ARG A 118 1.67 -13.58 4.96
C ARG A 118 2.21 -12.79 3.78
N LEU A 119 2.77 -11.61 4.05
CA LEU A 119 3.37 -10.75 3.03
C LEU A 119 4.62 -11.38 2.42
N ALA A 120 5.46 -12.00 3.23
CA ALA A 120 6.65 -12.72 2.78
C ALA A 120 6.28 -13.88 1.83
N ARG A 121 5.28 -14.70 2.20
CA ARG A 121 4.80 -15.79 1.35
C ARG A 121 4.22 -15.29 0.03
N GLN A 122 3.43 -14.22 0.05
CA GLN A 122 2.86 -13.63 -1.17
C GLN A 122 3.95 -13.09 -2.09
N ALA A 123 4.93 -12.40 -1.52
CA ALA A 123 6.08 -11.89 -2.28
C ALA A 123 6.88 -13.05 -2.91
N ALA A 124 7.11 -14.13 -2.17
CA ALA A 124 7.82 -15.30 -2.67
C ALA A 124 7.07 -15.96 -3.84
N LEU A 125 5.74 -16.13 -3.73
CA LEU A 125 4.91 -16.68 -4.80
C LEU A 125 4.91 -15.78 -6.04
N LEU A 126 4.73 -14.47 -5.85
CA LEU A 126 4.71 -13.52 -6.96
C LEU A 126 6.04 -13.51 -7.71
N LEU A 127 7.16 -13.54 -6.99
CA LEU A 127 8.49 -13.52 -7.58
C LEU A 127 8.88 -14.87 -8.18
N GLY A 128 8.46 -15.98 -7.55
CA GLY A 128 8.73 -17.34 -8.04
C GLY A 128 7.97 -17.66 -9.33
N GLU A 129 6.71 -17.24 -9.42
CA GLU A 129 5.83 -17.51 -10.55
C GLU A 129 5.82 -16.36 -11.58
N GLY A 130 6.48 -15.24 -11.28
CA GLY A 130 6.42 -14.02 -12.09
C GLY A 130 6.81 -14.20 -13.56
N ALA A 131 7.74 -15.12 -13.86
CA ALA A 131 8.15 -15.43 -15.23
C ALA A 131 6.99 -15.99 -16.07
N LYS A 132 6.02 -16.69 -15.45
CA LYS A 132 4.84 -17.24 -16.12
C LYS A 132 3.78 -16.16 -16.42
N TYR A 133 3.81 -15.04 -15.70
CA TYR A 133 2.78 -13.99 -15.78
C TYR A 133 3.39 -12.61 -16.10
N PRO A 134 4.04 -12.44 -17.28
CA PRO A 134 4.79 -11.21 -17.57
C PRO A 134 3.91 -9.94 -17.56
N ARG A 135 2.65 -10.04 -18.02
CA ARG A 135 1.70 -8.92 -17.99
C ARG A 135 1.31 -8.52 -16.56
N LEU A 136 1.02 -9.49 -15.71
CA LEU A 136 0.74 -9.27 -14.29
C LEU A 136 1.93 -8.61 -13.60
N MET A 137 3.14 -9.11 -13.87
CA MET A 137 4.38 -8.56 -13.30
C MET A 137 4.69 -7.15 -13.78
N ALA A 138 4.43 -6.85 -15.05
CA ALA A 138 4.59 -5.49 -15.57
C ALA A 138 3.64 -4.52 -14.84
N ARG A 139 2.36 -4.88 -14.73
CA ARG A 139 1.37 -4.07 -14.00
C ARG A 139 1.69 -3.95 -12.51
N TYR A 140 2.10 -5.04 -11.85
CA TYR A 140 2.55 -5.00 -10.46
C TYR A 140 3.71 -4.03 -10.26
N ARG A 141 4.69 -4.06 -11.17
CA ARG A 141 5.82 -3.13 -11.14
C ARG A 141 5.34 -1.69 -11.25
N GLU A 142 4.51 -1.41 -12.24
CA GLU A 142 4.02 -0.06 -12.51
C GLU A 142 3.13 0.48 -11.37
N THR A 143 2.19 -0.33 -10.87
CA THR A 143 1.15 0.15 -9.93
C THR A 143 1.55 0.04 -8.45
N VAL A 144 2.49 -0.85 -8.11
CA VAL A 144 2.88 -1.10 -6.72
C VAL A 144 4.34 -0.77 -6.45
N VAL A 145 5.24 -1.22 -7.34
CA VAL A 145 6.68 -1.12 -7.07
C VAL A 145 7.20 0.28 -7.37
N GLU A 146 6.91 0.83 -8.55
CA GLU A 146 7.45 2.13 -8.97
C GLU A 146 6.99 3.30 -8.11
N PRO A 147 5.73 3.42 -7.69
CA PRO A 147 5.34 4.47 -6.76
C PRO A 147 6.13 4.43 -5.44
N ARG A 148 6.44 3.23 -4.94
CA ARG A 148 7.25 3.08 -3.72
C ARG A 148 8.71 3.47 -3.95
N ARG A 149 9.28 3.10 -5.09
CA ARG A 149 10.64 3.49 -5.48
C ARG A 149 10.77 4.99 -5.65
N GLU A 150 9.73 5.65 -6.16
CA GLU A 150 9.73 7.09 -6.34
C GLU A 150 9.85 7.86 -5.03
N VAL A 151 9.31 7.33 -3.93
CA VAL A 151 9.52 7.92 -2.60
C VAL A 151 11.00 7.92 -2.22
N PHE A 152 11.72 6.82 -2.42
CA PHE A 152 13.17 6.77 -2.19
C PHE A 152 13.94 7.71 -3.12
N ARG A 153 13.58 7.73 -4.42
CA ARG A 153 14.22 8.65 -5.38
C ARG A 153 14.05 10.10 -4.96
N SER A 154 12.87 10.47 -4.47
CA SER A 154 12.61 11.85 -4.02
C SER A 154 13.51 12.25 -2.86
N VAL A 155 13.73 11.35 -1.90
CA VAL A 155 14.64 11.58 -0.77
C VAL A 155 16.08 11.71 -1.26
N LEU A 156 16.55 10.81 -2.13
CA LEU A 156 17.90 10.85 -2.68
C LEU A 156 18.14 12.12 -3.52
N ARG A 157 17.19 12.52 -4.39
CA ARG A 157 17.29 13.77 -5.17
C ARG A 157 17.35 15.00 -4.25
N ARG A 158 16.53 15.01 -3.18
CA ARG A 158 16.60 16.07 -2.18
C ARG A 158 17.99 16.15 -1.55
N GLY A 159 18.59 14.99 -1.21
CA GLY A 159 19.93 14.92 -0.67
C GLY A 159 21.01 15.49 -1.60
N VAL A 160 20.88 15.24 -2.90
CA VAL A 160 21.75 15.86 -3.90
C VAL A 160 21.53 17.38 -3.96
N ALA A 161 20.26 17.80 -3.97
CA ALA A 161 19.92 19.23 -4.05
C ALA A 161 20.34 20.02 -2.80
N SER A 162 20.31 19.39 -1.60
CA SER A 162 20.75 20.01 -0.34
C SER A 162 22.26 19.96 -0.10
N GLY A 163 22.99 19.17 -0.90
CA GLY A 163 24.43 18.96 -0.70
C GLY A 163 24.76 17.90 0.37
N GLU A 164 23.76 17.21 0.94
CA GLU A 164 23.98 16.06 1.82
C GLU A 164 24.59 14.86 1.07
N LEU A 165 24.32 14.77 -0.24
CA LEU A 165 24.87 13.78 -1.14
C LEU A 165 25.69 14.46 -2.23
N ARG A 166 26.65 13.75 -2.80
CA ARG A 166 27.46 14.23 -3.93
C ARG A 166 26.58 14.55 -5.14
N ALA A 167 26.93 15.57 -5.88
CA ALA A 167 26.20 15.98 -7.08
C ALA A 167 26.22 14.91 -8.20
N ASP A 168 27.24 14.05 -8.22
CA ASP A 168 27.41 12.95 -9.17
C ASP A 168 26.82 11.61 -8.67
N THR A 169 25.96 11.65 -7.65
CA THR A 169 25.31 10.45 -7.11
C THR A 169 24.41 9.78 -8.16
N ASP A 170 24.66 8.51 -8.45
CA ASP A 170 23.75 7.69 -9.23
C ASP A 170 22.55 7.27 -8.35
N ILE A 171 21.43 7.98 -8.55
CA ILE A 171 20.19 7.78 -7.79
C ILE A 171 19.65 6.36 -7.95
N GLU A 172 19.73 5.78 -9.15
CA GLU A 172 19.20 4.42 -9.39
C GLU A 172 20.09 3.37 -8.71
N ALA A 173 21.40 3.51 -8.81
CA ALA A 173 22.33 2.60 -8.12
C ALA A 173 22.12 2.67 -6.60
N ALA A 174 22.03 3.87 -6.02
CA ALA A 174 21.78 4.06 -4.59
C ALA A 174 20.44 3.46 -4.16
N LEU A 175 19.37 3.67 -4.94
CA LEU A 175 18.05 3.08 -4.73
C LEU A 175 18.12 1.55 -4.69
N PHE A 176 18.76 0.93 -5.66
CA PHE A 176 18.85 -0.53 -5.74
C PHE A 176 19.74 -1.11 -4.63
N MET A 177 20.78 -0.42 -4.20
CA MET A 177 21.58 -0.83 -3.04
C MET A 177 20.75 -0.85 -1.75
N LEU A 178 19.96 0.20 -1.50
CA LEU A 178 19.09 0.30 -0.32
C LEU A 178 18.01 -0.80 -0.31
N ILE A 179 17.21 -0.85 -1.37
CA ILE A 179 16.10 -1.82 -1.46
C ILE A 179 16.63 -3.25 -1.54
N GLY A 180 17.72 -3.46 -2.29
CA GLY A 180 18.35 -4.75 -2.47
C GLY A 180 18.85 -5.35 -1.16
N ALA A 181 19.40 -4.54 -0.27
CA ALA A 181 19.85 -5.00 1.05
C ALA A 181 18.70 -5.62 1.86
N VAL A 182 17.54 -4.98 1.90
CA VAL A 182 16.36 -5.51 2.62
C VAL A 182 15.78 -6.73 1.90
N VAL A 183 15.62 -6.67 0.57
CA VAL A 183 15.05 -7.77 -0.22
C VAL A 183 15.93 -9.01 -0.17
N ALA A 184 17.24 -8.87 -0.33
CA ALA A 184 18.17 -10.00 -0.27
C ALA A 184 18.13 -10.66 1.12
N ARG A 185 18.21 -9.85 2.19
CA ARG A 185 18.20 -10.38 3.54
C ARG A 185 16.90 -11.07 3.90
N SER A 186 15.75 -10.49 3.56
CA SER A 186 14.44 -11.09 3.83
C SER A 186 14.21 -12.42 3.10
N ARG A 187 14.98 -12.71 2.04
CA ARG A 187 14.90 -13.97 1.27
C ARG A 187 15.80 -15.07 1.79
N HIS A 188 16.96 -14.72 2.31
CA HIS A 188 18.00 -15.68 2.68
C HIS A 188 18.01 -16.02 4.18
N GLU A 189 17.54 -15.10 5.00
CA GLU A 189 17.51 -15.29 6.45
C GLU A 189 16.09 -15.00 6.95
N LEU A 190 15.21 -16.02 6.84
CA LEU A 190 13.79 -15.94 7.18
C LEU A 190 13.51 -15.52 8.62
N ASP A 191 14.51 -15.57 9.52
CA ASP A 191 14.22 -15.46 10.94
C ASP A 191 14.42 -14.09 11.56
N ARG A 192 15.24 -13.18 11.03
CA ARG A 192 15.34 -11.82 11.62
C ARG A 192 16.21 -10.86 10.82
N ILE A 193 15.63 -9.73 10.47
CA ILE A 193 16.40 -8.51 10.22
C ILE A 193 16.93 -8.04 11.60
N PRO A 194 18.26 -7.99 11.82
CA PRO A 194 18.79 -7.63 13.12
C PRO A 194 18.42 -6.19 13.50
N PRO A 195 18.30 -5.90 14.81
CA PRO A 195 18.14 -4.51 15.24
C PRO A 195 19.24 -3.61 14.70
N GLY A 196 18.87 -2.40 14.28
CA GLY A 196 19.80 -1.42 13.72
C GLY A 196 20.36 -1.80 12.34
N TYR A 197 19.73 -2.74 11.63
CA TYR A 197 20.20 -3.14 10.31
C TYR A 197 20.05 -2.02 9.28
N THR A 198 18.93 -1.37 9.29
CA THR A 198 18.57 -0.27 8.36
C THR A 198 19.48 0.93 8.56
N GLU A 199 19.77 1.29 9.81
CA GLU A 199 20.70 2.38 10.15
C GLU A 199 22.12 2.07 9.65
N ARG A 200 22.56 0.80 9.75
CA ARG A 200 23.87 0.39 9.21
C ARG A 200 23.90 0.44 7.70
N VAL A 201 22.89 -0.12 7.02
CA VAL A 201 22.80 -0.09 5.54
C VAL A 201 22.81 1.34 5.02
N VAL A 202 21.99 2.20 5.61
CA VAL A 202 21.97 3.62 5.25
C VAL A 202 23.30 4.28 5.58
N GLY A 203 23.88 3.98 6.75
CA GLY A 203 25.16 4.54 7.18
C GLY A 203 26.29 4.25 6.20
N GLU A 204 26.48 2.98 5.84
CA GLU A 204 27.51 2.54 4.90
C GLU A 204 27.31 3.17 3.51
N LEU A 205 26.06 3.17 3.02
CA LEU A 205 25.76 3.80 1.74
C LEU A 205 26.09 5.29 1.75
N LEU A 206 25.64 6.03 2.76
CA LEU A 206 25.85 7.49 2.83
C LEU A 206 27.32 7.86 2.99
N GLN A 207 28.13 7.06 3.69
CA GLN A 207 29.58 7.26 3.74
C GLN A 207 30.21 7.21 2.35
N GLY A 208 29.77 6.29 1.49
CA GLY A 208 30.20 6.22 0.09
C GLY A 208 29.67 7.35 -0.80
N LEU A 209 28.56 7.97 -0.43
CA LEU A 209 27.88 9.04 -1.18
C LEU A 209 28.10 10.44 -0.58
N ALA A 210 28.77 10.55 0.57
CA ALA A 210 29.08 11.85 1.17
C ALA A 210 29.93 12.70 0.21
N PRO A 211 29.77 14.03 0.22
CA PRO A 211 30.64 14.92 -0.54
C PRO A 211 32.10 14.63 -0.22
N ARG A 212 32.94 14.55 -1.26
CA ARG A 212 34.36 14.40 -1.07
C ARG A 212 34.89 15.72 -0.44
N GLN A 213 35.55 15.59 0.71
CA GLN A 213 36.34 16.71 1.20
C GLN A 213 37.49 16.87 0.22
N ASP A 214 37.48 17.95 -0.56
CA ASP A 214 38.66 18.34 -1.34
C ASP A 214 39.78 18.52 -0.33
N THR A 215 40.73 17.63 -0.33
CA THR A 215 42.06 17.84 0.31
C THR A 215 42.81 18.85 -0.55
N ALA A 216 42.23 20.03 -0.72
CA ALA A 216 42.91 21.16 -1.34
C ALA A 216 43.78 21.83 -0.27
N GLY A 217 45.09 21.59 -0.37
CA GLY A 217 46.08 22.49 0.22
C GLY A 217 46.92 21.92 1.34
N ALA A 218 47.73 20.91 1.04
CA ALA A 218 49.04 20.78 1.67
C ALA A 218 50.07 20.86 0.54
N GLY A 219 50.43 22.08 0.21
CA GLY A 219 51.55 22.44 -0.63
C GLY A 219 52.25 23.63 0.00
#